data_dbd39f18e9c67f5d293a8bd59aa39ec5
#
_entry.id   dbd39f18e9c67f5d293a8bd59aa39ec5
#
_cell.length_a   1.000
_cell.length_b   1.000
_cell.length_c   1.000
_cell.angle_alpha   90.00
_cell.angle_beta   90.00
_cell.angle_gamma   90.00
#
_symmetry.space_group_name_H-M   'P 1'
#
loop_
_entity.id
_entity.type
_entity.pdbx_description
1 polymer ?
#
loop_
_entity_poly.entity_id
_entity_poly.type
_entity_poly.pdbx_seq_one_letter_code
_entity_poly.pdbx_strand_id
1 'polypeptide(L)'
;MQDQWFTFNMFDAQAWWIRDAIMGRIEMPNTVAMKADIADRIAREDAGADDYDAIWYQGGYIKELIEETDYPTFDVEGACKAFKEWKGHKKAGIMTFRDNGYKSVITGTMAPKHHTAWKDALDDSLEVYLQN
;
A
#
# COMPACT_ATOMS: atom_id res chain seq x y z
N MET A 1 2.55 13.98 -8.33
CA MET A 1 2.60 12.50 -8.31
C MET A 1 2.04 12.09 -6.97
N GLN A 2 0.85 11.50 -6.96
CA GLN A 2 0.25 11.01 -5.72
C GLN A 2 1.06 9.81 -5.22
N ASP A 3 1.47 9.83 -3.96
CA ASP A 3 2.06 8.69 -3.31
C ASP A 3 1.02 7.56 -3.26
N GLN A 4 1.35 6.40 -3.83
CA GLN A 4 0.49 5.22 -3.79
C GLN A 4 0.98 4.28 -2.70
N TRP A 5 0.14 4.08 -1.68
CA TRP A 5 0.46 3.26 -0.51
C TRP A 5 0.19 1.77 -0.73
N PHE A 6 -0.90 1.46 -1.42
CA PHE A 6 -1.35 0.08 -1.66
C PHE A 6 -1.11 -0.40 -3.09
N THR A 7 -0.10 0.06 -3.79
CA THR A 7 0.08 -0.06 -5.24
C THR A 7 -0.32 -1.43 -5.81
N PHE A 8 0.35 -2.52 -5.40
CA PHE A 8 0.10 -3.85 -5.96
C PHE A 8 -1.22 -4.44 -5.48
N ASN A 9 -1.56 -4.31 -4.20
CA ASN A 9 -2.84 -4.78 -3.68
C ASN A 9 -4.02 -4.06 -4.32
N MET A 10 -3.89 -2.76 -4.58
CA MET A 10 -4.92 -1.99 -5.25
C MET A 10 -5.13 -2.44 -6.69
N PHE A 11 -4.06 -2.61 -7.46
CA PHE A 11 -4.17 -3.09 -8.84
C PHE A 11 -4.75 -4.50 -8.91
N ASP A 12 -4.37 -5.37 -7.99
CA ASP A 12 -4.87 -6.73 -7.95
C ASP A 12 -6.36 -6.75 -7.56
N ALA A 13 -6.77 -6.03 -6.52
CA ALA A 13 -8.18 -5.90 -6.14
C ALA A 13 -9.04 -5.26 -7.25
N GLN A 14 -8.53 -4.25 -7.95
CA GLN A 14 -9.19 -3.65 -9.12
C GLN A 14 -9.33 -4.66 -10.26
N ALA A 15 -8.33 -5.49 -10.51
CA ALA A 15 -8.41 -6.53 -11.55
C ALA A 15 -9.49 -7.57 -11.22
N TRP A 16 -9.64 -7.96 -9.94
CA TRP A 16 -10.71 -8.84 -9.49
C TRP A 16 -12.09 -8.19 -9.65
N TRP A 17 -12.22 -6.93 -9.28
CA TRP A 17 -13.47 -6.19 -9.45
C TRP A 17 -13.87 -6.08 -10.93
N ILE A 18 -12.91 -5.71 -11.81
CA ILE A 18 -13.13 -5.62 -13.26
C ILE A 18 -13.52 -6.99 -13.84
N ARG A 19 -12.85 -8.07 -13.41
CA ARG A 19 -13.22 -9.44 -13.79
C ARG A 19 -14.68 -9.73 -13.47
N ASP A 20 -15.11 -9.42 -12.26
CA ASP A 20 -16.45 -9.74 -11.79
C ASP A 20 -17.52 -8.85 -12.44
N ALA A 21 -17.18 -7.59 -12.74
CA ALA A 21 -18.04 -6.72 -13.54
C ALA A 21 -18.21 -7.25 -14.98
N ILE A 22 -17.12 -7.67 -15.64
CA ILE A 22 -17.19 -8.26 -17.01
C ILE A 22 -17.98 -9.57 -17.01
N MET A 23 -17.86 -10.37 -15.96
CA MET A 23 -18.58 -11.63 -15.82
C MET A 23 -20.05 -11.46 -15.38
N GLY A 24 -20.51 -10.21 -15.16
CA GLY A 24 -21.87 -9.92 -14.72
C GLY A 24 -22.17 -10.32 -13.28
N ARG A 25 -21.15 -10.48 -12.44
CA ARG A 25 -21.29 -10.77 -11.01
C ARG A 25 -21.53 -9.52 -10.19
N ILE A 26 -21.05 -8.39 -10.68
CA ILE A 26 -21.26 -7.05 -10.12
C ILE A 26 -22.20 -6.30 -11.04
N GLU A 27 -23.31 -5.79 -10.49
CA GLU A 27 -24.22 -4.94 -11.23
C GLU A 27 -23.64 -3.54 -11.37
N MET A 28 -23.40 -3.14 -12.61
CA MET A 28 -22.85 -1.82 -12.90
C MET A 28 -23.86 -0.71 -12.59
N PRO A 29 -23.50 0.31 -11.81
CA PRO A 29 -24.39 1.43 -11.55
C PRO A 29 -24.69 2.19 -12.85
N ASN A 30 -25.86 2.87 -12.90
CA ASN A 30 -26.17 3.72 -14.03
C ASN A 30 -25.28 4.98 -14.08
N THR A 31 -25.27 5.65 -15.22
CA THR A 31 -24.42 6.83 -15.47
C THR A 31 -24.61 7.95 -14.43
N VAL A 32 -25.82 8.12 -13.90
CA VAL A 32 -26.10 9.15 -12.87
C VAL A 32 -25.41 8.80 -11.57
N ALA A 33 -25.56 7.54 -11.14
CA ALA A 33 -24.90 7.03 -9.94
C ALA A 33 -23.37 7.05 -10.06
N MET A 34 -22.82 6.65 -11.22
CA MET A 34 -21.37 6.75 -11.48
C MET A 34 -20.84 8.18 -11.33
N LYS A 35 -21.54 9.17 -11.90
CA LYS A 35 -21.15 10.58 -11.79
C LYS A 35 -21.23 11.10 -10.35
N ALA A 36 -22.23 10.68 -9.61
CA ALA A 36 -22.37 11.04 -8.20
C ALA A 36 -21.23 10.44 -7.35
N ASP A 37 -20.88 9.17 -7.56
CA ASP A 37 -19.77 8.51 -6.89
C ASP A 37 -18.43 9.18 -7.21
N ILE A 38 -18.19 9.52 -8.48
CA ILE A 38 -16.97 10.26 -8.88
C ILE A 38 -16.88 11.60 -8.15
N ALA A 39 -17.98 12.37 -8.11
CA ALA A 39 -18.00 13.67 -7.44
C ALA A 39 -17.74 13.54 -5.93
N ASP A 40 -18.30 12.53 -5.28
CA ASP A 40 -18.09 12.24 -3.86
C ASP A 40 -16.62 11.82 -3.59
N ARG A 41 -16.05 10.97 -4.44
CA ARG A 41 -14.63 10.55 -4.33
C ARG A 41 -13.67 11.72 -4.48
N ILE A 42 -13.91 12.60 -5.45
CA ILE A 42 -13.10 13.81 -5.63
C ILE A 42 -13.21 14.70 -4.39
N ALA A 43 -14.43 14.93 -3.87
CA ALA A 43 -14.62 15.75 -2.68
C ALA A 43 -13.92 15.18 -1.45
N ARG A 44 -13.93 13.85 -1.27
CA ARG A 44 -13.22 13.18 -0.17
C ARG A 44 -11.70 13.27 -0.34
N GLU A 45 -11.19 13.14 -1.56
CA GLU A 45 -9.76 13.27 -1.87
C GLU A 45 -9.28 14.71 -1.60
N ASP A 46 -10.05 15.71 -2.07
CA ASP A 46 -9.75 17.14 -1.88
C ASP A 46 -9.83 17.59 -0.40
N ALA A 47 -10.61 16.90 0.41
CA ALA A 47 -10.72 17.17 1.85
C ALA A 47 -9.51 16.64 2.64
N GLY A 48 -8.71 15.76 2.07
CA GLY A 48 -7.49 15.23 2.70
C GLY A 48 -6.44 16.33 2.85
N ALA A 49 -5.88 16.49 4.05
CA ALA A 49 -4.92 17.55 4.37
C ALA A 49 -3.47 17.09 4.24
N ASP A 50 -3.20 15.79 4.40
CA ASP A 50 -1.85 15.25 4.43
C ASP A 50 -1.75 13.79 3.92
N ASP A 51 -0.53 13.24 3.98
CA ASP A 51 -0.25 11.87 3.58
C ASP A 51 -0.99 10.82 4.43
N TYR A 52 -1.34 11.13 5.67
CA TYR A 52 -2.06 10.19 6.53
C TYR A 52 -3.52 10.07 6.08
N ASP A 53 -4.13 11.18 5.68
CA ASP A 53 -5.47 11.18 5.10
C ASP A 53 -5.47 10.41 3.77
N ALA A 54 -4.44 10.58 2.95
CA ALA A 54 -4.27 9.83 1.70
C ALA A 54 -4.12 8.31 1.93
N ILE A 55 -3.39 7.89 2.98
CA ILE A 55 -3.28 6.47 3.35
C ILE A 55 -4.65 5.89 3.69
N TRP A 56 -5.43 6.58 4.53
CA TRP A 56 -6.75 6.11 4.94
C TRP A 56 -7.77 6.15 3.81
N TYR A 57 -7.71 7.15 2.95
CA TYR A 57 -8.54 7.23 1.75
C TYR A 57 -8.30 6.04 0.81
N GLN A 58 -7.03 5.72 0.53
CA GLN A 58 -6.68 4.55 -0.29
C GLN A 58 -7.04 3.23 0.39
N GLY A 59 -6.87 3.13 1.72
CA GLY A 59 -7.31 1.98 2.50
C GLY A 59 -8.82 1.77 2.44
N GLY A 60 -9.60 2.83 2.53
CA GLY A 60 -11.06 2.78 2.36
C GLY A 60 -11.46 2.27 0.98
N TYR A 61 -10.84 2.78 -0.06
CA TYR A 61 -11.10 2.36 -1.43
C TYR A 61 -10.80 0.87 -1.66
N ILE A 62 -9.64 0.38 -1.19
CA ILE A 62 -9.31 -1.05 -1.36
C ILE A 62 -10.25 -1.95 -0.54
N LYS A 63 -10.70 -1.50 0.62
CA LYS A 63 -11.68 -2.22 1.43
C LYS A 63 -13.02 -2.36 0.70
N GLU A 64 -13.51 -1.30 0.04
CA GLU A 64 -14.71 -1.35 -0.80
C GLU A 64 -14.57 -2.41 -1.90
N LEU A 65 -13.43 -2.44 -2.62
CA LEU A 65 -13.18 -3.44 -3.68
C LEU A 65 -13.15 -4.88 -3.15
N ILE A 66 -12.58 -5.09 -1.96
CA ILE A 66 -12.52 -6.40 -1.31
C ILE A 66 -13.92 -6.87 -0.88
N GLU A 67 -14.73 -5.97 -0.35
CA GLU A 67 -16.08 -6.29 0.12
C GLU A 67 -17.05 -6.64 -1.03
N GLU A 68 -16.80 -6.12 -2.23
CA GLU A 68 -17.62 -6.39 -3.42
C GLU A 68 -17.17 -7.63 -4.23
N THR A 69 -16.06 -8.28 -3.86
CA THR A 69 -15.47 -9.39 -4.62
C THR A 69 -15.08 -10.57 -3.72
N ASP A 70 -14.64 -11.67 -4.33
CA ASP A 70 -14.04 -12.82 -3.62
C ASP A 70 -12.53 -12.58 -3.31
N TYR A 71 -12.05 -11.34 -3.37
CA TYR A 71 -10.65 -11.05 -3.08
C TYR A 71 -10.27 -11.49 -1.67
N PRO A 72 -9.11 -12.14 -1.48
CA PRO A 72 -8.66 -12.56 -0.15
C PRO A 72 -8.59 -11.38 0.83
N THR A 73 -9.31 -11.49 1.93
CA THR A 73 -9.35 -10.45 2.97
C THR A 73 -8.01 -10.35 3.69
N PHE A 74 -7.62 -9.13 4.05
CA PHE A 74 -6.48 -8.86 4.91
C PHE A 74 -6.78 -7.66 5.83
N ASP A 75 -5.95 -7.44 6.83
CA ASP A 75 -6.11 -6.33 7.77
C ASP A 75 -5.70 -5.00 7.12
N VAL A 76 -6.64 -4.37 6.40
CA VAL A 76 -6.43 -3.08 5.73
C VAL A 76 -6.10 -1.97 6.72
N GLU A 77 -6.74 -1.96 7.89
CA GLU A 77 -6.46 -0.96 8.93
C GLU A 77 -5.06 -1.12 9.51
N GLY A 78 -4.64 -2.36 9.74
CA GLY A 78 -3.28 -2.68 10.15
C GLY A 78 -2.26 -2.23 9.10
N ALA A 79 -2.56 -2.40 7.81
CA ALA A 79 -1.73 -1.90 6.72
C ALA A 79 -1.64 -0.37 6.72
N CYS A 80 -2.75 0.35 6.90
CA CYS A 80 -2.74 1.81 7.03
C CYS A 80 -1.86 2.27 8.20
N LYS A 81 -1.98 1.60 9.35
CA LYS A 81 -1.15 1.90 10.55
C LYS A 81 0.33 1.65 10.27
N ALA A 82 0.68 0.55 9.59
CA ALA A 82 2.05 0.24 9.22
C ALA A 82 2.63 1.27 8.23
N PHE A 83 1.87 1.72 7.24
CA PHE A 83 2.28 2.80 6.34
C PHE A 83 2.48 4.13 7.06
N LYS A 84 1.61 4.47 8.01
CA LYS A 84 1.76 5.66 8.86
C LYS A 84 3.05 5.60 9.69
N GLU A 85 3.32 4.46 10.31
CA GLU A 85 4.54 4.21 11.08
C GLU A 85 5.78 4.34 10.18
N TRP A 86 5.76 3.68 9.00
CA TRP A 86 6.82 3.76 8.01
C TRP A 86 7.10 5.20 7.58
N LYS A 87 6.05 5.99 7.32
CA LYS A 87 6.17 7.40 6.98
C LYS A 87 6.80 8.21 8.11
N GLY A 88 6.43 7.93 9.35
CA GLY A 88 7.03 8.54 10.54
C GLY A 88 8.54 8.25 10.64
N HIS A 89 8.94 7.01 10.46
CA HIS A 89 10.35 6.61 10.45
C HIS A 89 11.12 7.27 9.29
N LYS A 90 10.53 7.33 8.10
CA LYS A 90 11.13 8.02 6.94
C LYS A 90 11.36 9.51 7.22
N LYS A 91 10.41 10.18 7.87
CA LYS A 91 10.53 11.59 8.24
C LYS A 91 11.59 11.81 9.32
N ALA A 92 11.71 10.89 10.27
CA ALA A 92 12.69 10.96 11.37
C ALA A 92 14.12 10.66 10.90
N GLY A 93 14.31 9.75 9.93
CA GLY A 93 15.64 9.35 9.47
C GLY A 93 15.62 8.73 8.08
N ILE A 94 15.76 9.58 7.05
CA ILE A 94 15.70 9.15 5.64
C ILE A 94 16.74 8.09 5.25
N MET A 95 17.85 8.03 5.96
CA MET A 95 18.94 7.09 5.68
C MET A 95 18.73 5.73 6.35
N THR A 96 17.98 5.68 7.46
CA THR A 96 17.87 4.50 8.33
C THR A 96 16.45 3.92 8.42
N PHE A 97 15.44 4.58 7.85
CA PHE A 97 14.04 4.14 8.00
C PHE A 97 13.77 2.74 7.44
N ARG A 98 14.55 2.29 6.46
CA ARG A 98 14.44 0.95 5.87
C ARG A 98 14.97 -0.16 6.76
N ASP A 99 15.74 0.18 7.79
CA ASP A 99 16.30 -0.79 8.73
C ASP A 99 15.25 -1.23 9.78
N ASN A 100 14.10 -0.56 9.83
CA ASN A 100 13.01 -0.92 10.72
C ASN A 100 12.22 -2.12 10.17
N GLY A 101 11.89 -3.06 11.05
CA GLY A 101 10.97 -4.15 10.74
C GLY A 101 9.53 -3.73 10.99
N TYR A 102 8.61 -4.27 10.18
CA TYR A 102 7.17 -4.04 10.32
C TYR A 102 6.45 -5.38 10.42
N LYS A 103 5.39 -5.40 11.23
CA LYS A 103 4.57 -6.62 11.38
C LYS A 103 3.75 -6.85 10.12
N SER A 104 3.84 -8.05 9.57
CA SER A 104 2.99 -8.45 8.44
C SER A 104 1.52 -8.47 8.84
N VAL A 105 0.67 -7.78 8.11
CA VAL A 105 -0.78 -7.78 8.29
C VAL A 105 -1.44 -9.06 7.76
N ILE A 106 -0.70 -9.90 7.04
CA ILE A 106 -1.19 -11.17 6.50
C ILE A 106 -0.81 -12.32 7.40
N THR A 107 0.47 -12.43 7.77
CA THR A 107 1.01 -13.56 8.55
C THR A 107 1.13 -13.27 10.04
N GLY A 108 1.05 -12.00 10.45
CA GLY A 108 1.28 -11.56 11.81
C GLY A 108 2.74 -11.65 12.28
N THR A 109 3.66 -12.07 11.41
CA THR A 109 5.09 -12.17 11.73
C THR A 109 5.79 -10.84 11.56
N MET A 110 6.84 -10.59 12.34
CA MET A 110 7.71 -9.43 12.15
C MET A 110 8.76 -9.79 11.11
N ALA A 111 8.88 -8.96 10.06
CA ALA A 111 10.03 -9.08 9.17
C ALA A 111 11.32 -8.87 9.98
N PRO A 112 12.37 -9.67 9.76
CA PRO A 112 13.66 -9.40 10.37
C PRO A 112 14.10 -7.99 9.98
N LYS A 113 14.77 -7.29 10.91
CA LYS A 113 15.43 -6.03 10.56
C LYS A 113 16.28 -6.30 9.34
N HIS A 114 16.29 -5.34 8.43
CA HIS A 114 17.03 -5.49 7.18
C HIS A 114 18.44 -5.99 7.51
N HIS A 115 18.75 -7.18 7.05
CA HIS A 115 20.05 -7.77 7.34
C HIS A 115 21.12 -7.01 6.58
N THR A 116 22.17 -6.65 7.27
CA THR A 116 23.33 -6.00 6.70
C THR A 116 24.26 -6.98 5.99
N ALA A 117 24.00 -8.29 6.07
CA ALA A 117 24.85 -9.33 5.51
C ALA A 117 25.23 -9.13 4.04
N TRP A 118 24.33 -8.56 3.23
CA TRP A 118 24.63 -8.23 1.84
C TRP A 118 25.52 -6.98 1.72
N LYS A 119 25.41 -6.01 2.65
CA LYS A 119 26.32 -4.86 2.72
C LYS A 119 27.71 -5.30 3.12
N ASP A 120 27.79 -6.17 4.12
CA ASP A 120 29.05 -6.73 4.58
C ASP A 120 29.74 -7.51 3.46
N ALA A 121 28.97 -8.30 2.68
CA ALA A 121 29.49 -9.01 1.50
C ALA A 121 29.90 -8.10 0.34
N LEU A 122 29.27 -6.94 0.17
CA LEU A 122 29.66 -5.94 -0.83
C LEU A 122 30.92 -5.20 -0.42
N ASP A 123 31.07 -4.86 0.85
CA ASP A 123 32.24 -4.17 1.37
C ASP A 123 33.48 -5.05 1.26
N ASP A 124 33.38 -6.34 1.59
CA ASP A 124 34.47 -7.31 1.41
C ASP A 124 34.90 -7.46 -0.05
N SER A 125 33.96 -7.40 -0.99
CA SER A 125 34.26 -7.54 -2.42
C SER A 125 34.98 -6.33 -3.00
N LEU A 126 34.70 -5.12 -2.51
CA LEU A 126 35.36 -3.89 -2.93
C LEU A 126 36.79 -3.76 -2.38
N GLU A 127 37.01 -4.15 -1.12
CA GLU A 127 38.35 -4.10 -0.52
C GLU A 127 39.32 -5.06 -1.20
N VAL A 128 38.86 -6.25 -1.62
CA VAL A 128 39.69 -7.21 -2.39
C VAL A 128 40.08 -6.66 -3.75
N TYR A 129 39.22 -5.86 -4.40
CA TYR A 129 39.55 -5.21 -5.68
C TYR A 129 40.45 -3.98 -5.56
N LEU A 130 40.42 -3.30 -4.43
CA LEU A 130 41.22 -2.11 -4.18
C LEU A 130 42.64 -2.44 -3.67
N GLN A 131 42.92 -3.66 -3.29
CA GLN A 131 44.24 -4.14 -2.84
C GLN A 131 45.10 -4.73 -3.96
N ASN A 132 44.63 -4.78 -5.19
CA ASN A 132 45.31 -5.18 -6.42
C ASN A 132 45.49 -3.97 -7.35
#